data_02330f5a36f66a74bac8ae1ef121760c
#
_entry.id   02330f5a36f66a74bac8ae1ef121760c
#
_cell.length_a   1.000
_cell.length_b   1.000
_cell.length_c   1.000
_cell.angle_alpha   90.00
_cell.angle_beta   90.00
_cell.angle_gamma   90.00
#
_symmetry.space_group_name_H-M   'P 1'
#
loop_
_entity.id
_entity.type
_entity.pdbx_description
1 polymer ?
#
loop_
_entity_poly.entity_id
_entity_poly.type
_entity_poly.pdbx_seq_one_letter_code
_entity_poly.pdbx_strand_id
1 'polypeptide(L)'
;MEQLQTTNSSAWVPNLDGERVVEGIHYGWLMKDHLARYRFASSYTRRKRVLDVATGTGYGANILRKFGALEVVGVDCVQDVLDYAASRYGGRGLRWVNADAYELPFHQEFDAVVSFETIEHLKDPERFVMACKRAIKPGGTFIVSTPESVGGPMVSAYHEFEYTRGEFRDFLRDHFRRVSLFGQRRELSERVCPLGDLPKRYWESHVRLGGGSHALYKLMDRINKAPNHLMAWATGVGEEYRERIVPIDEPIRHSRYLKEHYFAMIGVCTVD
;
A
#
# COMPACT_ATOMS: atom_id res chain seq x y z
N MET A 1 32.88 -24.95 -33.92
CA MET A 1 32.58 -23.53 -33.60
C MET A 1 31.11 -23.50 -33.20
N GLU A 2 30.86 -23.70 -31.90
CA GLU A 2 29.53 -23.65 -31.28
C GLU A 2 29.24 -22.21 -30.90
N GLN A 3 28.17 -21.68 -31.45
CA GLN A 3 27.68 -20.36 -31.12
C GLN A 3 27.00 -20.42 -29.75
N LEU A 4 27.60 -19.79 -28.76
CA LEU A 4 26.99 -19.49 -27.47
C LEU A 4 25.80 -18.55 -27.72
N GLN A 5 24.58 -19.09 -27.69
CA GLN A 5 23.38 -18.28 -27.59
C GLN A 5 23.32 -17.67 -26.19
N THR A 6 23.56 -16.38 -26.10
CA THR A 6 23.28 -15.57 -24.92
C THR A 6 21.76 -15.52 -24.75
N THR A 7 21.24 -16.28 -23.79
CA THR A 7 19.85 -16.16 -23.34
C THR A 7 19.70 -14.84 -22.59
N ASN A 8 19.24 -13.84 -23.33
CA ASN A 8 18.76 -12.60 -22.75
C ASN A 8 17.40 -12.89 -22.09
N SER A 9 17.41 -13.33 -20.83
CA SER A 9 16.18 -13.45 -20.04
C SER A 9 15.71 -12.04 -19.65
N SER A 10 15.04 -11.35 -20.59
CA SER A 10 14.16 -10.26 -20.20
C SER A 10 13.08 -10.88 -19.31
N ALA A 11 13.23 -10.74 -18.00
CA ALA A 11 12.21 -11.18 -17.06
C ALA A 11 10.88 -10.56 -17.50
N TRP A 12 9.91 -11.40 -17.84
CA TRP A 12 8.56 -10.94 -18.16
C TRP A 12 8.01 -10.15 -16.98
N VAL A 13 7.56 -8.95 -17.24
CA VAL A 13 6.95 -8.08 -16.24
C VAL A 13 5.49 -7.91 -16.66
N PRO A 14 4.53 -8.11 -15.76
CA PRO A 14 3.12 -7.91 -16.05
C PRO A 14 2.89 -6.53 -16.68
N ASN A 15 1.99 -6.45 -17.66
CA ASN A 15 1.57 -5.15 -18.18
C ASN A 15 0.88 -4.41 -17.02
N LEU A 16 1.60 -3.43 -16.49
CA LEU A 16 1.18 -2.71 -15.30
C LEU A 16 0.34 -1.53 -15.76
N ASP A 17 -0.91 -1.53 -15.39
CA ASP A 17 -1.88 -0.45 -15.62
C ASP A 17 -1.55 0.87 -14.88
N GLY A 18 -0.32 1.00 -14.38
CA GLY A 18 0.23 2.21 -13.74
C GLY A 18 0.03 2.26 -12.22
N GLU A 19 -0.78 1.40 -11.63
CA GLU A 19 -1.08 1.43 -10.19
C GLU A 19 -0.38 0.31 -9.39
N ARG A 20 0.02 -0.78 -10.05
CA ARG A 20 0.70 -1.89 -9.35
C ARG A 20 2.16 -1.60 -9.08
N VAL A 21 2.56 -1.77 -7.84
CA VAL A 21 3.95 -1.63 -7.42
C VAL A 21 4.73 -2.92 -7.71
N VAL A 22 5.87 -2.80 -8.38
CA VAL A 22 6.77 -3.93 -8.68
C VAL A 22 8.12 -3.70 -8.03
N GLU A 23 8.54 -4.67 -7.20
CA GLU A 23 9.88 -4.66 -6.60
C GLU A 23 10.96 -4.73 -7.68
N GLY A 24 11.89 -3.79 -7.65
CA GLY A 24 12.97 -3.68 -8.64
C GLY A 24 12.67 -2.76 -9.83
N ILE A 25 11.41 -2.38 -10.05
CA ILE A 25 11.02 -1.41 -11.07
C ILE A 25 10.60 -0.09 -10.45
N HIS A 26 9.76 -0.14 -9.40
CA HIS A 26 9.38 1.01 -8.63
C HIS A 26 10.34 1.17 -7.46
N TYR A 27 11.35 2.01 -7.65
CA TYR A 27 12.29 2.40 -6.61
C TYR A 27 11.89 3.75 -6.03
N GLY A 28 12.22 3.96 -4.77
CA GLY A 28 12.03 5.22 -4.11
C GLY A 28 10.98 5.17 -3.01
N TRP A 29 10.37 6.30 -2.76
CA TRP A 29 9.47 6.49 -1.63
C TRP A 29 8.19 5.65 -1.69
N LEU A 30 7.61 5.42 -2.89
CA LEU A 30 6.39 4.62 -3.02
C LEU A 30 6.59 3.17 -2.52
N MET A 31 7.66 2.50 -2.96
CA MET A 31 7.99 1.16 -2.47
C MET A 31 8.29 1.17 -0.96
N LYS A 32 9.01 2.18 -0.45
CA LYS A 32 9.29 2.30 0.98
C LYS A 32 8.01 2.40 1.79
N ASP A 33 7.05 3.21 1.33
CA ASP A 33 5.74 3.37 1.97
C ASP A 33 4.98 2.04 2.06
N HIS A 34 4.95 1.28 0.96
CA HIS A 34 4.33 -0.05 0.95
C HIS A 34 5.05 -1.04 1.88
N LEU A 35 6.39 -1.07 1.83
CA LEU A 35 7.20 -1.92 2.70
C LEU A 35 6.96 -1.62 4.19
N ALA A 36 6.78 -0.35 4.55
CA ALA A 36 6.49 0.05 5.93
C ALA A 36 5.15 -0.49 6.41
N ARG A 37 4.10 -0.43 5.58
CA ARG A 37 2.79 -1.00 5.92
C ARG A 37 2.88 -2.51 6.16
N TYR A 38 3.56 -3.25 5.30
CA TYR A 38 3.76 -4.70 5.48
C TYR A 38 4.62 -5.02 6.71
N ARG A 39 5.66 -4.23 6.99
CA ARG A 39 6.43 -4.37 8.24
C ARG A 39 5.58 -4.09 9.47
N PHE A 40 4.74 -3.06 9.44
CA PHE A 40 3.77 -2.80 10.51
C PHE A 40 2.82 -3.98 10.71
N ALA A 41 2.21 -4.48 9.63
CA ALA A 41 1.33 -5.63 9.68
C ALA A 41 2.03 -6.89 10.21
N SER A 42 3.34 -7.03 10.04
CA SER A 42 4.09 -8.19 10.52
C SER A 42 4.02 -8.38 12.05
N SER A 43 3.80 -7.31 12.82
CA SER A 43 3.58 -7.39 14.27
C SER A 43 2.27 -8.12 14.63
N TYR A 44 1.29 -8.10 13.75
CA TYR A 44 -0.01 -8.76 13.91
C TYR A 44 -0.09 -10.13 13.24
N THR A 45 0.85 -10.44 12.33
CA THR A 45 0.79 -11.64 11.47
C THR A 45 1.85 -12.69 11.79
N ARG A 46 2.78 -12.39 12.68
CA ARG A 46 3.84 -13.32 13.08
C ARG A 46 3.25 -14.61 13.67
N ARG A 47 3.74 -15.77 13.19
CA ARG A 47 3.31 -17.12 13.59
C ARG A 47 1.82 -17.38 13.30
N LYS A 48 1.26 -16.70 12.31
CA LYS A 48 -0.14 -16.83 11.90
C LYS A 48 -0.27 -17.30 10.45
N ARG A 49 -1.44 -17.84 10.13
CA ARG A 49 -1.89 -18.07 8.75
C ARG A 49 -2.56 -16.79 8.26
N VAL A 50 -2.06 -16.23 7.18
CA VAL A 50 -2.41 -14.88 6.69
C VAL A 50 -2.97 -14.96 5.28
N LEU A 51 -4.00 -14.15 5.00
CA LEU A 51 -4.48 -13.86 3.66
C LEU A 51 -4.06 -12.43 3.28
N ASP A 52 -3.44 -12.27 2.12
CA ASP A 52 -3.07 -10.98 1.53
C ASP A 52 -3.97 -10.75 0.31
N VAL A 53 -4.99 -9.90 0.45
CA VAL A 53 -6.03 -9.68 -0.57
C VAL A 53 -5.65 -8.51 -1.46
N ALA A 54 -5.80 -8.68 -2.77
CA ALA A 54 -5.23 -7.84 -3.81
C ALA A 54 -3.70 -7.74 -3.67
N THR A 55 -3.07 -8.93 -3.59
CA THR A 55 -1.64 -9.08 -3.29
C THR A 55 -0.72 -8.49 -4.36
N GLY A 56 -1.27 -8.18 -5.54
CA GLY A 56 -0.51 -7.66 -6.67
C GLY A 56 0.65 -8.57 -7.03
N THR A 57 1.82 -7.99 -7.23
CA THR A 57 3.04 -8.73 -7.62
C THR A 57 3.65 -9.60 -6.50
N GLY A 58 2.98 -9.72 -5.34
CA GLY A 58 3.31 -10.68 -4.28
C GLY A 58 4.45 -10.26 -3.34
N TYR A 59 5.06 -9.10 -3.51
CA TYR A 59 6.15 -8.65 -2.64
C TYR A 59 5.69 -8.52 -1.17
N GLY A 60 4.45 -8.08 -0.95
CA GLY A 60 3.86 -7.94 0.37
C GLY A 60 3.72 -9.27 1.09
N ALA A 61 3.11 -10.25 0.44
CA ALA A 61 3.00 -11.62 0.96
C ALA A 61 4.38 -12.22 1.29
N ASN A 62 5.37 -12.01 0.43
CA ASN A 62 6.75 -12.44 0.68
C ASN A 62 7.36 -11.76 1.92
N ILE A 63 7.09 -10.47 2.14
CA ILE A 63 7.53 -9.75 3.34
C ILE A 63 6.90 -10.34 4.58
N LEU A 64 5.57 -10.50 4.62
CA LEU A 64 4.88 -11.12 5.75
C LEU A 64 5.45 -12.50 6.08
N ARG A 65 5.73 -13.30 5.06
CA ARG A 65 6.36 -14.61 5.22
C ARG A 65 7.77 -14.50 5.81
N LYS A 66 8.61 -13.59 5.29
CA LYS A 66 9.97 -13.34 5.81
C LYS A 66 9.97 -12.83 7.25
N PHE A 67 8.97 -12.06 7.65
CA PHE A 67 8.80 -11.56 9.02
C PHE A 67 8.11 -12.56 9.95
N GLY A 68 7.89 -13.80 9.51
CA GLY A 68 7.56 -14.91 10.39
C GLY A 68 6.09 -15.33 10.39
N ALA A 69 5.29 -14.93 9.42
CA ALA A 69 4.00 -15.60 9.17
C ALA A 69 4.23 -17.09 8.88
N LEU A 70 3.37 -17.98 9.36
CA LEU A 70 3.49 -19.43 9.12
C LEU A 70 3.18 -19.78 7.67
N GLU A 71 2.13 -19.19 7.14
CA GLU A 71 1.68 -19.31 5.76
C GLU A 71 1.09 -17.98 5.33
N VAL A 72 1.32 -17.60 4.09
CA VAL A 72 0.62 -16.47 3.47
C VAL A 72 0.00 -16.95 2.16
N VAL A 73 -1.29 -16.70 2.02
CA VAL A 73 -2.04 -16.90 0.78
C VAL A 73 -2.24 -15.53 0.16
N GLY A 74 -1.63 -15.27 -0.99
CA GLY A 74 -1.87 -14.07 -1.79
C GLY A 74 -3.02 -14.29 -2.76
N VAL A 75 -3.96 -13.38 -2.80
CA VAL A 75 -5.12 -13.38 -3.72
C VAL A 75 -5.06 -12.15 -4.62
N ASP A 76 -5.26 -12.36 -5.90
CA ASP A 76 -5.48 -11.29 -6.89
C ASP A 76 -6.45 -11.79 -7.98
N CYS A 77 -7.18 -10.90 -8.62
CA CYS A 77 -8.09 -11.27 -9.72
C CYS A 77 -7.37 -11.42 -11.07
N VAL A 78 -6.10 -11.01 -11.17
CA VAL A 78 -5.30 -11.06 -12.40
C VAL A 78 -4.32 -12.23 -12.35
N GLN A 79 -4.54 -13.26 -13.17
CA GLN A 79 -3.73 -14.47 -13.18
C GLN A 79 -2.26 -14.19 -13.50
N ASP A 80 -1.98 -13.34 -14.49
CA ASP A 80 -0.61 -13.01 -14.90
C ASP A 80 0.24 -12.42 -13.77
N VAL A 81 -0.40 -11.64 -12.89
CA VAL A 81 0.25 -11.05 -11.71
C VAL A 81 0.61 -12.12 -10.69
N LEU A 82 -0.27 -13.11 -10.52
CA LEU A 82 -0.02 -14.26 -9.63
C LEU A 82 1.06 -15.18 -10.19
N ASP A 83 1.11 -15.39 -11.51
CA ASP A 83 2.16 -16.17 -12.16
C ASP A 83 3.53 -15.49 -11.99
N TYR A 84 3.57 -14.16 -12.10
CA TYR A 84 4.75 -13.38 -11.76
C TYR A 84 5.14 -13.57 -10.28
N ALA A 85 4.19 -13.42 -9.36
CA ALA A 85 4.43 -13.59 -7.93
C ALA A 85 4.95 -15.00 -7.60
N ALA A 86 4.37 -16.03 -8.21
CA ALA A 86 4.80 -17.42 -8.05
C ALA A 86 6.23 -17.66 -8.57
N SER A 87 6.55 -17.09 -9.73
CA SER A 87 7.90 -17.18 -10.32
C SER A 87 8.95 -16.47 -9.47
N ARG A 88 8.58 -15.31 -8.91
CA ARG A 88 9.51 -14.42 -8.18
C ARG A 88 9.70 -14.80 -6.72
N TYR A 89 8.62 -15.25 -6.07
CA TYR A 89 8.54 -15.52 -4.63
C TYR A 89 8.06 -16.94 -4.31
N GLY A 90 8.17 -17.87 -5.26
CA GLY A 90 7.81 -19.27 -5.02
C GLY A 90 8.60 -19.85 -3.84
N GLY A 91 7.92 -20.61 -2.97
CA GLY A 91 8.57 -21.21 -1.82
C GLY A 91 7.61 -21.73 -0.76
N ARG A 92 8.17 -22.44 0.22
CA ARG A 92 7.37 -23.01 1.31
C ARG A 92 6.68 -21.94 2.13
N GLY A 93 5.37 -22.04 2.27
CA GLY A 93 4.54 -21.14 3.07
C GLY A 93 4.04 -19.92 2.31
N LEU A 94 4.20 -19.88 0.98
CA LEU A 94 3.52 -18.94 0.09
C LEU A 94 2.63 -19.72 -0.88
N ARG A 95 1.41 -19.25 -1.08
CA ARG A 95 0.43 -19.79 -2.02
C ARG A 95 -0.29 -18.64 -2.71
N TRP A 96 -0.60 -18.82 -3.99
CA TRP A 96 -1.26 -17.83 -4.82
C TRP A 96 -2.60 -18.38 -5.29
N VAL A 97 -3.66 -17.57 -5.21
CA VAL A 97 -5.03 -17.96 -5.55
C VAL A 97 -5.66 -16.86 -6.38
N ASN A 98 -6.13 -17.23 -7.57
CA ASN A 98 -6.91 -16.32 -8.41
C ASN A 98 -8.34 -16.27 -7.89
N ALA A 99 -8.78 -15.10 -7.42
CA ALA A 99 -10.14 -14.87 -6.98
C ALA A 99 -10.46 -13.36 -6.95
N ASP A 100 -11.73 -13.05 -7.08
CA ASP A 100 -12.27 -11.71 -6.86
C ASP A 100 -12.26 -11.38 -5.35
N ALA A 101 -11.87 -10.14 -5.01
CA ALA A 101 -11.85 -9.68 -3.63
C ALA A 101 -13.24 -9.67 -2.97
N TYR A 102 -14.30 -9.60 -3.76
CA TYR A 102 -15.68 -9.72 -3.27
C TYR A 102 -16.13 -11.17 -3.02
N GLU A 103 -15.46 -12.16 -3.62
CA GLU A 103 -15.86 -13.57 -3.63
C GLU A 103 -14.73 -14.48 -3.20
N LEU A 104 -14.11 -14.16 -2.08
CA LEU A 104 -13.02 -14.96 -1.51
C LEU A 104 -13.49 -16.39 -1.19
N PRO A 105 -12.81 -17.44 -1.72
CA PRO A 105 -13.23 -18.84 -1.53
C PRO A 105 -12.79 -19.41 -0.17
N PHE A 106 -12.88 -18.59 0.90
CA PHE A 106 -12.41 -18.95 2.24
C PHE A 106 -13.47 -18.66 3.29
N HIS A 107 -13.49 -19.49 4.32
CA HIS A 107 -14.40 -19.34 5.46
C HIS A 107 -13.67 -19.67 6.77
N GLN A 108 -13.42 -18.66 7.59
CA GLN A 108 -12.78 -18.79 8.91
C GLN A 108 -11.46 -19.59 8.90
N GLU A 109 -10.63 -19.33 7.89
CA GLU A 109 -9.38 -20.07 7.72
C GLU A 109 -8.14 -19.31 8.20
N PHE A 110 -8.20 -17.97 8.25
CA PHE A 110 -7.05 -17.13 8.50
C PHE A 110 -7.09 -16.50 9.88
N ASP A 111 -5.93 -16.41 10.50
CA ASP A 111 -5.74 -15.69 11.77
C ASP A 111 -5.63 -14.18 11.54
N ALA A 112 -5.24 -13.78 10.33
CA ALA A 112 -5.23 -12.38 9.90
C ALA A 112 -5.48 -12.26 8.39
N VAL A 113 -6.15 -11.17 7.99
CA VAL A 113 -6.29 -10.73 6.60
C VAL A 113 -5.67 -9.35 6.47
N VAL A 114 -4.88 -9.16 5.43
CA VAL A 114 -4.21 -7.88 5.09
C VAL A 114 -4.68 -7.45 3.71
N SER A 115 -4.97 -6.16 3.52
CA SER A 115 -5.22 -5.58 2.20
C SER A 115 -4.84 -4.10 2.22
N PHE A 116 -3.92 -3.70 1.36
CA PHE A 116 -3.39 -2.35 1.35
C PHE A 116 -3.60 -1.67 0.00
N GLU A 117 -4.08 -0.42 0.05
CA GLU A 117 -4.35 0.41 -1.13
C GLU A 117 -5.22 -0.35 -2.14
N THR A 118 -6.39 -0.77 -1.70
CA THR A 118 -7.32 -1.58 -2.48
C THR A 118 -8.75 -1.08 -2.34
N ILE A 119 -9.18 -0.78 -1.12
CA ILE A 119 -10.58 -0.49 -0.81
C ILE A 119 -11.10 0.74 -1.56
N GLU A 120 -10.25 1.72 -1.84
CA GLU A 120 -10.54 2.93 -2.60
C GLU A 120 -10.85 2.68 -4.09
N HIS A 121 -10.41 1.55 -4.62
CA HIS A 121 -10.66 1.14 -6.01
C HIS A 121 -11.93 0.29 -6.19
N LEU A 122 -12.59 -0.06 -5.09
CA LEU A 122 -13.71 -0.99 -5.08
C LEU A 122 -15.05 -0.25 -5.02
N LYS A 123 -15.97 -0.59 -5.93
CA LYS A 123 -17.32 0.01 -5.98
C LYS A 123 -18.18 -0.33 -4.78
N ASP A 124 -17.94 -1.47 -4.15
CA ASP A 124 -18.70 -1.98 -3.00
C ASP A 124 -17.76 -2.35 -1.85
N PRO A 125 -17.29 -1.37 -1.07
CA PRO A 125 -16.38 -1.61 0.05
C PRO A 125 -16.99 -2.45 1.17
N GLU A 126 -18.33 -2.40 1.35
CA GLU A 126 -19.00 -3.23 2.34
C GLU A 126 -18.90 -4.72 1.99
N ARG A 127 -19.22 -5.08 0.75
CA ARG A 127 -19.11 -6.45 0.25
C ARG A 127 -17.69 -6.97 0.38
N PHE A 128 -16.69 -6.14 0.08
CA PHE A 128 -15.28 -6.46 0.25
C PHE A 128 -14.93 -6.74 1.72
N VAL A 129 -15.30 -5.84 2.63
CA VAL A 129 -15.03 -6.01 4.07
C VAL A 129 -15.72 -7.26 4.61
N MET A 130 -16.95 -7.52 4.18
CA MET A 130 -17.68 -8.73 4.58
C MET A 130 -17.03 -10.01 4.03
N ALA A 131 -16.49 -10.00 2.81
CA ALA A 131 -15.74 -11.13 2.26
C ALA A 131 -14.46 -11.38 3.07
N CYS A 132 -13.70 -10.34 3.39
CA CYS A 132 -12.52 -10.43 4.26
C CYS A 132 -12.89 -10.95 5.66
N LYS A 133 -13.93 -10.39 6.28
CA LYS A 133 -14.40 -10.82 7.60
C LYS A 133 -14.80 -12.29 7.63
N ARG A 134 -15.48 -12.79 6.59
CA ARG A 134 -15.85 -14.21 6.45
C ARG A 134 -14.63 -15.13 6.40
N ALA A 135 -13.52 -14.69 5.80
CA ALA A 135 -12.30 -15.47 5.69
C ALA A 135 -11.52 -15.56 7.01
N ILE A 136 -11.76 -14.64 7.95
CA ILE A 136 -11.06 -14.53 9.23
C ILE A 136 -11.70 -15.44 10.26
N LYS A 137 -10.88 -16.12 11.08
CA LYS A 137 -11.33 -16.85 12.27
C LYS A 137 -11.89 -15.91 13.33
N PRO A 138 -12.83 -16.37 14.20
CA PRO A 138 -13.20 -15.60 15.38
C PRO A 138 -11.97 -15.21 16.20
N GLY A 139 -11.92 -13.96 16.65
CA GLY A 139 -10.76 -13.39 17.35
C GLY A 139 -9.58 -12.99 16.43
N GLY A 140 -9.69 -13.22 15.13
CA GLY A 140 -8.66 -12.85 14.16
C GLY A 140 -8.65 -11.36 13.84
N THR A 141 -7.73 -10.94 12.99
CA THR A 141 -7.44 -9.52 12.74
C THR A 141 -7.59 -9.17 11.25
N PHE A 142 -8.28 -8.08 10.94
CA PHE A 142 -8.30 -7.45 9.63
C PHE A 142 -7.43 -6.19 9.65
N ILE A 143 -6.51 -6.06 8.69
CA ILE A 143 -5.60 -4.92 8.56
C ILE A 143 -5.77 -4.35 7.15
N VAL A 144 -6.26 -3.13 7.06
CA VAL A 144 -6.62 -2.49 5.79
C VAL A 144 -6.04 -1.10 5.72
N SER A 145 -5.53 -0.68 4.55
CA SER A 145 -5.12 0.71 4.34
C SER A 145 -5.83 1.34 3.16
N THR A 146 -5.91 2.67 3.21
CA THR A 146 -6.40 3.53 2.14
C THR A 146 -5.73 4.91 2.25
N PRO A 147 -5.56 5.68 1.16
CA PRO A 147 -5.13 7.07 1.24
C PRO A 147 -6.05 7.93 2.11
N GLU A 148 -5.51 8.94 2.80
CA GLU A 148 -6.32 9.91 3.52
C GLU A 148 -6.76 11.04 2.58
N SER A 149 -8.07 11.19 2.38
CA SER A 149 -8.62 12.37 1.73
C SER A 149 -8.53 13.59 2.66
N VAL A 150 -8.00 14.67 2.12
CA VAL A 150 -7.90 15.95 2.84
C VAL A 150 -9.05 16.92 2.50
N GLY A 151 -10.03 16.42 1.77
CA GLY A 151 -11.12 17.22 1.20
C GLY A 151 -10.68 17.96 -0.06
N GLY A 152 -11.31 17.65 -1.16
CA GLY A 152 -10.96 18.16 -2.48
C GLY A 152 -11.32 17.15 -3.57
N PRO A 153 -10.95 17.41 -4.84
CA PRO A 153 -11.11 16.44 -5.90
C PRO A 153 -10.25 15.21 -5.63
N MET A 154 -10.73 14.03 -6.02
CA MET A 154 -9.99 12.78 -5.91
C MET A 154 -8.59 12.90 -6.54
N VAL A 155 -7.59 12.34 -5.87
CA VAL A 155 -6.18 12.44 -6.29
C VAL A 155 -5.87 11.49 -7.45
N SER A 156 -6.53 10.34 -7.51
CA SER A 156 -6.37 9.34 -8.57
C SER A 156 -7.63 9.18 -9.40
N ALA A 157 -7.47 9.05 -10.72
CA ALA A 157 -8.56 8.74 -11.64
C ALA A 157 -9.05 7.28 -11.53
N TYR A 158 -8.32 6.46 -10.79
CA TYR A 158 -8.64 5.04 -10.56
C TYR A 158 -9.37 4.79 -9.24
N HIS A 159 -9.47 5.83 -8.36
CA HIS A 159 -10.22 5.72 -7.13
C HIS A 159 -11.72 5.87 -7.43
N GLU A 160 -12.52 5.00 -6.89
CA GLU A 160 -13.98 5.15 -6.88
C GLU A 160 -14.41 6.16 -5.82
N PHE A 161 -13.67 6.25 -4.71
CA PHE A 161 -13.83 7.22 -3.64
C PHE A 161 -12.56 7.30 -2.78
N GLU A 162 -12.46 8.36 -1.98
CA GLU A 162 -11.38 8.57 -1.02
C GLU A 162 -12.00 8.93 0.34
N TYR A 163 -11.57 8.23 1.38
CA TYR A 163 -12.07 8.47 2.73
C TYR A 163 -11.34 9.61 3.42
N THR A 164 -12.07 10.46 4.10
CA THR A 164 -11.52 11.23 5.22
C THR A 164 -11.27 10.29 6.40
N ARG A 165 -10.46 10.74 7.36
CA ARG A 165 -10.17 9.99 8.59
C ARG A 165 -11.43 9.62 9.38
N GLY A 166 -12.37 10.55 9.46
CA GLY A 166 -13.65 10.32 10.14
C GLY A 166 -14.46 9.24 9.46
N GLU A 167 -14.68 9.38 8.15
CA GLU A 167 -15.43 8.41 7.35
C GLU A 167 -14.83 7.02 7.39
N PHE A 168 -13.51 6.89 7.24
CA PHE A 168 -12.84 5.58 7.29
C PHE A 168 -12.97 4.91 8.66
N ARG A 169 -12.79 5.68 9.74
CA ARG A 169 -12.98 5.19 11.10
C ARG A 169 -14.42 4.72 11.33
N ASP A 170 -15.40 5.53 10.94
CA ASP A 170 -16.81 5.24 11.18
C ASP A 170 -17.25 4.05 10.32
N PHE A 171 -16.86 3.99 9.05
CA PHE A 171 -17.04 2.82 8.18
C PHE A 171 -16.49 1.53 8.81
N LEU A 172 -15.28 1.54 9.33
CA LEU A 172 -14.72 0.34 9.97
C LEU A 172 -15.47 -0.03 11.27
N ARG A 173 -15.95 0.96 12.05
CA ARG A 173 -16.72 0.72 13.28
C ARG A 173 -18.10 0.16 13.04
N ASP A 174 -18.69 0.41 11.89
CA ASP A 174 -19.95 -0.20 11.49
C ASP A 174 -19.82 -1.72 11.27
N HIS A 175 -18.61 -2.18 10.95
CA HIS A 175 -18.32 -3.59 10.66
C HIS A 175 -17.59 -4.32 11.78
N PHE A 176 -16.86 -3.61 12.65
CA PHE A 176 -16.01 -4.20 13.69
C PHE A 176 -16.15 -3.47 15.03
N ARG A 177 -16.29 -4.23 16.10
CA ARG A 177 -16.43 -3.64 17.46
C ARG A 177 -15.13 -3.01 17.97
N ARG A 178 -13.98 -3.54 17.57
CA ARG A 178 -12.67 -3.01 17.94
C ARG A 178 -11.92 -2.58 16.71
N VAL A 179 -11.69 -1.27 16.63
CA VAL A 179 -10.97 -0.62 15.55
C VAL A 179 -9.91 0.28 16.15
N SER A 180 -8.66 0.03 15.80
CA SER A 180 -7.55 0.95 16.06
C SER A 180 -7.12 1.57 14.73
N LEU A 181 -7.03 2.88 14.68
CA LEU A 181 -6.65 3.61 13.46
C LEU A 181 -5.24 4.17 13.60
N PHE A 182 -4.42 3.96 12.58
CA PHE A 182 -3.04 4.44 12.48
C PHE A 182 -2.89 5.30 11.23
N GLY A 183 -2.04 6.31 11.31
CA GLY A 183 -1.66 7.15 10.18
C GLY A 183 -0.21 6.92 9.78
N GLN A 184 0.02 6.75 8.50
CA GLN A 184 1.37 6.68 7.94
C GLN A 184 1.79 8.07 7.49
N ARG A 185 2.91 8.55 8.01
CA ARG A 185 3.49 9.84 7.64
C ARG A 185 4.96 9.69 7.27
N ARG A 186 5.42 10.65 6.49
CA ARG A 186 6.82 10.78 6.11
C ARG A 186 7.47 11.81 7.02
N GLU A 187 8.47 11.39 7.78
CA GLU A 187 9.32 12.32 8.52
C GLU A 187 10.54 12.65 7.67
N LEU A 188 10.66 13.93 7.31
CA LEU A 188 11.91 14.45 6.79
C LEU A 188 12.89 14.53 7.95
N SER A 189 14.12 14.03 7.78
CA SER A 189 15.18 14.29 8.74
C SER A 189 15.36 15.81 8.89
N GLU A 190 15.74 16.28 10.08
CA GLU A 190 15.90 17.71 10.41
C GLU A 190 16.94 18.47 9.56
N ARG A 191 17.62 17.81 8.65
CA ARG A 191 18.50 18.45 7.67
C ARG A 191 17.65 19.02 6.54
N VAL A 192 17.25 20.26 6.74
CA VAL A 192 16.51 21.07 5.76
C VAL A 192 17.28 21.10 4.44
N CYS A 193 16.68 20.53 3.40
CA CYS A 193 17.13 20.76 2.04
C CYS A 193 16.76 22.20 1.63
N PRO A 194 17.68 22.99 1.04
CA PRO A 194 17.39 24.32 0.55
C PRO A 194 16.25 24.39 -0.50
N LEU A 195 15.94 23.25 -1.14
CA LEU A 195 14.81 23.06 -2.07
C LEU A 195 13.61 22.35 -1.41
N GLY A 196 13.63 22.13 -0.10
CA GLY A 196 12.71 21.27 0.66
C GLY A 196 11.22 21.64 0.60
N ASP A 197 10.91 22.87 0.21
CA ASP A 197 9.52 23.32 0.04
C ASP A 197 8.95 23.05 -1.37
N LEU A 198 9.78 22.64 -2.33
CA LEU A 198 9.32 22.46 -3.71
C LEU A 198 8.27 21.37 -3.85
N PRO A 199 8.43 20.17 -3.29
CA PRO A 199 7.39 19.13 -3.35
C PRO A 199 6.12 19.53 -2.62
N LYS A 200 6.22 20.24 -1.49
CA LYS A 200 5.08 20.71 -0.70
C LYS A 200 4.33 21.83 -1.41
N ARG A 201 5.03 22.85 -1.91
CA ARG A 201 4.46 23.94 -2.70
C ARG A 201 3.84 23.45 -3.99
N TYR A 202 4.45 22.44 -4.61
CA TYR A 202 3.94 21.77 -5.78
C TYR A 202 2.61 21.05 -5.48
N TRP A 203 2.55 20.27 -4.40
CA TRP A 203 1.34 19.58 -3.96
C TRP A 203 0.23 20.55 -3.58
N GLU A 204 0.53 21.56 -2.79
CA GLU A 204 -0.42 22.61 -2.40
C GLU A 204 -0.95 23.42 -3.60
N SER A 205 -0.11 23.67 -4.60
CA SER A 205 -0.54 24.37 -5.82
C SER A 205 -1.42 23.50 -6.71
N HIS A 206 -1.20 22.15 -6.76
CA HIS A 206 -1.99 21.21 -7.54
C HIS A 206 -3.37 20.99 -6.94
N VAL A 207 -3.44 20.82 -5.62
CA VAL A 207 -4.71 20.69 -4.89
C VAL A 207 -5.54 21.97 -5.00
N ARG A 208 -4.90 23.15 -5.03
CA ARG A 208 -5.61 24.45 -5.17
C ARG A 208 -6.07 24.76 -6.60
N LEU A 209 -5.41 24.25 -7.62
CA LEU A 209 -5.65 24.68 -9.00
C LEU A 209 -6.54 23.73 -9.82
N GLY A 210 -6.99 22.60 -9.25
CA GLY A 210 -8.01 21.72 -9.86
C GLY A 210 -7.70 21.18 -11.25
N GLY A 211 -6.45 21.20 -11.69
CA GLY A 211 -6.11 20.79 -13.04
C GLY A 211 -4.62 20.66 -13.27
N GLY A 212 -4.06 19.53 -12.91
CA GLY A 212 -2.69 19.20 -13.32
C GLY A 212 -2.58 19.01 -14.82
N SER A 213 -1.74 19.77 -15.51
CA SER A 213 -1.49 19.54 -16.92
C SER A 213 -0.84 18.16 -17.09
N HIS A 214 -1.29 17.39 -18.09
CA HIS A 214 -0.72 16.10 -18.49
C HIS A 214 0.81 16.14 -18.69
N ALA A 215 1.36 17.30 -19.05
CA ALA A 215 2.80 17.54 -19.17
C ALA A 215 3.52 17.43 -17.82
N LEU A 216 2.89 17.87 -16.76
CA LEU A 216 3.47 17.87 -15.41
C LEU A 216 3.41 16.46 -14.78
N TYR A 217 2.33 15.71 -15.04
CA TYR A 217 2.24 14.30 -14.70
C TYR A 217 3.35 13.50 -15.38
N LYS A 218 3.59 13.73 -16.69
CA LYS A 218 4.71 13.10 -17.42
C LYS A 218 6.08 13.48 -16.87
N LEU A 219 6.25 14.71 -16.40
CA LEU A 219 7.50 15.15 -15.78
C LEU A 219 7.72 14.43 -14.45
N MET A 220 6.69 14.34 -13.61
CA MET A 220 6.76 13.62 -12.33
C MET A 220 6.95 12.12 -12.51
N ASP A 221 6.32 11.51 -13.50
CA ASP A 221 6.54 10.11 -13.86
C ASP A 221 7.99 9.86 -14.31
N ARG A 222 8.58 10.78 -15.09
CA ARG A 222 10.02 10.73 -15.43
C ARG A 222 10.93 10.89 -14.21
N ILE A 223 10.58 11.79 -13.30
CA ILE A 223 11.29 12.01 -12.06
C ILE A 223 11.21 10.76 -11.16
N ASN A 224 10.04 10.15 -11.04
CA ASN A 224 9.83 8.92 -10.26
C ASN A 224 10.56 7.71 -10.86
N LYS A 225 10.81 7.69 -12.16
CA LYS A 225 11.58 6.66 -12.86
C LYS A 225 13.09 6.94 -12.88
N ALA A 226 13.53 8.10 -12.38
CA ALA A 226 14.94 8.43 -12.30
C ALA A 226 15.67 7.57 -11.23
N PRO A 227 16.93 7.22 -11.44
CA PRO A 227 17.73 6.51 -10.44
C PRO A 227 17.78 7.27 -9.11
N ASN A 228 17.72 6.55 -7.98
CA ASN A 228 17.62 7.13 -6.63
C ASN A 228 18.69 8.21 -6.33
N HIS A 229 19.93 8.06 -6.84
CA HIS A 229 20.98 9.05 -6.65
C HIS A 229 20.73 10.37 -7.38
N LEU A 230 20.03 10.33 -8.54
CA LEU A 230 19.63 11.53 -9.26
C LEU A 230 18.47 12.23 -8.54
N MET A 231 17.55 11.46 -7.97
CA MET A 231 16.46 11.99 -7.16
C MET A 231 16.96 12.59 -5.86
N ALA A 232 17.87 11.93 -5.16
CA ALA A 232 18.51 12.46 -3.96
C ALA A 232 19.22 13.79 -4.24
N TRP A 233 19.90 13.89 -5.38
CA TRP A 233 20.57 15.12 -5.81
C TRP A 233 19.56 16.23 -6.20
N ALA A 234 18.51 15.89 -6.97
CA ALA A 234 17.53 16.88 -7.46
C ALA A 234 16.58 17.38 -6.36
N THR A 235 16.27 16.54 -5.38
CA THR A 235 15.32 16.87 -4.30
C THR A 235 16.02 17.20 -2.98
N GLY A 236 17.34 16.92 -2.88
CA GLY A 236 18.09 17.03 -1.64
C GLY A 236 17.63 16.08 -0.53
N VAL A 237 16.72 15.16 -0.84
CA VAL A 237 16.21 14.15 0.09
C VAL A 237 17.20 12.97 0.03
N GLY A 238 18.15 12.95 0.94
CA GLY A 238 19.09 11.83 1.12
C GLY A 238 18.39 10.59 1.70
N GLU A 239 19.17 9.54 1.95
CA GLU A 239 18.71 8.23 2.48
C GLU A 239 18.08 8.28 3.89
N GLU A 240 18.00 9.44 4.53
CA GLU A 240 17.53 9.62 5.93
C GLU A 240 16.01 9.78 6.08
N TYR A 241 15.24 9.44 5.08
CA TYR A 241 13.79 9.43 5.15
C TYR A 241 13.30 8.29 6.06
N ARG A 242 12.62 8.65 7.15
CA ARG A 242 12.01 7.70 8.07
C ARG A 242 10.50 7.73 7.94
N GLU A 243 9.91 6.56 7.74
CA GLU A 243 8.48 6.39 7.79
C GLU A 243 8.05 6.08 9.22
N ARG A 244 6.98 6.73 9.67
CA ARG A 244 6.34 6.41 10.94
C ARG A 244 4.89 6.06 10.73
N ILE A 245 4.49 4.97 11.36
CA ILE A 245 3.09 4.61 11.55
C ILE A 245 2.77 4.87 13.01
N VAL A 246 1.84 5.79 13.23
CA VAL A 246 1.47 6.27 14.58
C VAL A 246 -0.03 6.12 14.83
N PRO A 247 -0.46 5.83 16.07
CA PRO A 247 -1.88 5.82 16.42
C PRO A 247 -2.54 7.16 16.14
N ILE A 248 -3.80 7.13 15.68
CA ILE A 248 -4.63 8.34 15.46
C ILE A 248 -5.71 8.47 16.55
N ASP A 249 -5.45 8.00 17.74
CA ASP A 249 -6.46 7.92 18.81
C ASP A 249 -6.70 9.25 19.54
N GLU A 250 -5.88 10.28 19.31
CA GLU A 250 -6.04 11.58 19.95
C GLU A 250 -6.55 12.65 19.00
N PRO A 251 -7.41 13.59 19.48
CA PRO A 251 -7.72 14.79 18.75
C PRO A 251 -6.43 15.54 18.46
N ILE A 252 -6.18 15.84 17.20
CA ILE A 252 -5.02 16.58 16.73
C ILE A 252 -4.95 17.88 17.53
N ARG A 253 -4.00 18.00 18.45
CA ARG A 253 -3.65 19.30 19.00
C ARG A 253 -3.16 20.14 17.86
N HIS A 254 -3.85 21.24 17.57
CA HIS A 254 -3.49 22.16 16.52
C HIS A 254 -2.04 22.63 16.73
N SER A 255 -1.12 21.95 16.11
CA SER A 255 0.21 22.49 15.89
C SER A 255 0.06 23.65 14.91
N ARG A 256 0.50 24.83 15.28
CA ARG A 256 0.39 26.06 14.46
C ARG A 256 1.11 25.96 13.12
N TYR A 257 1.82 24.87 12.84
CA TYR A 257 2.76 24.78 11.72
C TYR A 257 2.44 23.78 10.62
N LEU A 258 1.58 22.79 10.83
CA LEU A 258 1.17 21.86 9.77
C LEU A 258 -0.15 21.17 10.17
N LYS A 259 -1.17 21.22 9.33
CA LYS A 259 -2.22 20.19 9.35
C LYS A 259 -1.50 18.88 9.10
N GLU A 260 -1.38 18.03 10.12
CA GLU A 260 -0.77 16.73 9.99
C GLU A 260 -1.67 15.87 9.13
N HIS A 261 -1.36 15.81 7.83
CA HIS A 261 -2.00 14.89 6.92
C HIS A 261 -1.16 13.62 6.89
N TYR A 262 -1.83 12.51 7.05
CA TYR A 262 -1.25 11.21 6.74
C TYR A 262 -1.46 10.96 5.26
N PHE A 263 -0.48 10.36 4.57
CA PHE A 263 -0.71 9.99 3.18
C PHE A 263 -1.43 8.65 3.05
N ALA A 264 -1.47 7.84 4.12
CA ALA A 264 -2.32 6.66 4.21
C ALA A 264 -2.80 6.43 5.65
N MET A 265 -3.99 5.88 5.78
CA MET A 265 -4.58 5.43 7.03
C MET A 265 -4.56 3.90 7.06
N ILE A 266 -4.34 3.33 8.25
CA ILE A 266 -4.33 1.88 8.45
C ILE A 266 -5.31 1.55 9.57
N GLY A 267 -6.36 0.79 9.25
CA GLY A 267 -7.28 0.21 10.21
C GLY A 267 -6.79 -1.16 10.67
N VAL A 268 -6.76 -1.38 11.99
CA VAL A 268 -6.55 -2.70 12.60
C VAL A 268 -7.82 -3.07 13.34
N CYS A 269 -8.53 -4.07 12.85
CA CYS A 269 -9.85 -4.47 13.30
C CYS A 269 -9.82 -5.90 13.85
N THR A 270 -10.54 -6.16 14.94
CA THR A 270 -10.68 -7.51 15.49
C THR A 270 -12.06 -8.06 15.12
N VAL A 271 -12.09 -9.27 14.61
CA VAL A 271 -13.33 -10.03 14.33
C VAL A 271 -13.77 -10.71 15.61
N ASP A 272 -15.06 -10.55 15.99
CA ASP A 272 -15.66 -11.17 17.17
C ASP A 272 -15.90 -12.66 16.97
#